data_c04f921b4825d1c96fef835ca8002f87
#
_entry.id   c04f921b4825d1c96fef835ca8002f87
#
_cell.length_a   1.000
_cell.length_b   1.000
_cell.length_c   1.000
_cell.angle_alpha   90.00
_cell.angle_beta   90.00
_cell.angle_gamma   90.00
#
_symmetry.space_group_name_H-M   'P 1'
#
loop_
_entity.id
_entity.type
_entity.pdbx_description
1 polymer ?
#
loop_
_entity_poly.entity_id
_entity_poly.type
_entity_poly.pdbx_seq_one_letter_code
_entity_poly.pdbx_strand_id
1 'polypeptide(L)'
;MRYALMKYNKDAAAFTKAHENEAKAKYKPHIRIGCGLNSGRATCGIMGSEDKMEYTAIGDAVNFASRTESSNKPCGTDILITEDTYNLLKDDFIKNESNNYSIKNENLENEIIVEMIPVEFEVKGKGAQHFYGVVNMPGFDIQKFFQQGEPEFVPDEDCLKAVGPDGPKNMAQVRELLGIPVPDFEKVNLNEEENKIQIKK
;
A
#
# COMPACT_ATOMS: atom_id res chain seq x y z
N MET A 1 4.10 6.93 -3.63
CA MET A 1 2.63 6.76 -3.69
C MET A 1 1.89 7.62 -2.66
N ARG A 2 2.09 7.46 -1.32
CA ARG A 2 1.38 8.22 -0.28
C ARG A 2 1.45 9.73 -0.48
N TYR A 3 2.63 10.27 -0.69
CA TYR A 3 2.82 11.71 -0.95
C TYR A 3 1.96 12.19 -2.14
N ALA A 4 2.05 11.50 -3.29
CA ALA A 4 1.30 11.89 -4.48
C ALA A 4 -0.22 11.81 -4.27
N LEU A 5 -0.69 10.80 -3.52
CA LEU A 5 -2.11 10.64 -3.18
C LEU A 5 -2.61 11.78 -2.28
N MET A 6 -1.85 12.12 -1.24
CA MET A 6 -2.20 13.23 -0.35
C MET A 6 -2.22 14.57 -1.09
N LYS A 7 -1.21 14.82 -1.93
CA LYS A 7 -1.16 16.03 -2.76
C LYS A 7 -2.37 16.12 -3.69
N TYR A 8 -2.69 15.02 -4.41
CA TYR A 8 -3.87 14.98 -5.27
C TYR A 8 -5.15 15.27 -4.49
N ASN A 9 -5.35 14.64 -3.34
CA ASN A 9 -6.56 14.82 -2.53
C ASN A 9 -6.67 16.25 -1.98
N LYS A 10 -5.56 16.88 -1.59
CA LYS A 10 -5.50 18.30 -1.18
C LYS A 10 -5.89 19.21 -2.33
N ASP A 11 -5.29 19.02 -3.52
CA ASP A 11 -5.59 19.81 -4.70
C ASP A 11 -7.04 19.62 -5.18
N ALA A 12 -7.58 18.39 -5.09
CA ALA A 12 -8.95 18.06 -5.43
C ALA A 12 -9.96 18.73 -4.49
N ALA A 13 -9.68 18.78 -3.19
CA ALA A 13 -10.51 19.47 -2.21
C ALA A 13 -10.51 20.99 -2.46
N ALA A 14 -9.33 21.57 -2.70
CA ALA A 14 -9.20 23.00 -3.03
C ALA A 14 -9.95 23.36 -4.32
N PHE A 15 -9.82 22.52 -5.37
CA PHE A 15 -10.56 22.70 -6.62
C PHE A 15 -12.08 22.64 -6.39
N THR A 16 -12.58 21.66 -5.67
CA THR A 16 -14.01 21.49 -5.40
C THR A 16 -14.56 22.73 -4.65
N LYS A 17 -13.84 23.20 -3.63
CA LYS A 17 -14.20 24.38 -2.85
C LYS A 17 -14.21 25.64 -3.70
N ALA A 18 -13.25 25.83 -4.60
CA ALA A 18 -13.16 27.00 -5.46
C ALA A 18 -14.32 27.10 -6.46
N HIS A 19 -14.96 25.97 -6.81
CA HIS A 19 -16.03 25.88 -7.83
C HIS A 19 -17.41 25.55 -7.24
N GLU A 20 -17.57 25.56 -5.92
CA GLU A 20 -18.84 25.20 -5.25
C GLU A 20 -20.01 26.12 -5.61
N ASN A 21 -19.73 27.40 -5.90
CA ASN A 21 -20.72 28.40 -6.23
C ASN A 21 -20.98 28.58 -7.74
N GLU A 22 -20.38 27.74 -8.60
CA GLU A 22 -20.64 27.80 -10.04
C GLU A 22 -22.01 27.21 -10.37
N ALA A 23 -22.66 27.68 -11.44
CA ALA A 23 -23.97 27.18 -11.89
C ALA A 23 -24.00 25.69 -12.19
N LYS A 24 -22.85 25.08 -12.51
CA LYS A 24 -22.60 23.64 -12.53
C LYS A 24 -21.40 23.39 -11.62
N ALA A 25 -21.64 23.13 -10.37
CA ALA A 25 -20.59 22.81 -9.40
C ALA A 25 -19.66 21.71 -9.94
N LYS A 26 -18.37 21.98 -9.96
CA LYS A 26 -17.35 21.02 -10.39
C LYS A 26 -16.82 20.30 -9.16
N TYR A 27 -16.75 18.98 -9.24
CA TYR A 27 -16.33 18.12 -8.17
C TYR A 27 -15.17 17.23 -8.62
N LYS A 28 -14.12 17.17 -7.81
CA LYS A 28 -13.07 16.18 -7.91
C LYS A 28 -13.16 15.21 -6.73
N PRO A 29 -13.27 13.90 -7.00
CA PRO A 29 -13.44 12.91 -5.93
C PRO A 29 -12.17 12.78 -5.09
N HIS A 30 -12.34 12.50 -3.80
CA HIS A 30 -11.27 12.01 -2.95
C HIS A 30 -10.93 10.56 -3.35
N ILE A 31 -9.67 10.27 -3.58
CA ILE A 31 -9.18 8.96 -4.03
C ILE A 31 -8.51 8.25 -2.87
N ARG A 32 -8.76 6.94 -2.76
CA ARG A 32 -8.02 6.00 -1.92
C ARG A 32 -7.41 4.92 -2.80
N ILE A 33 -6.20 4.50 -2.48
CA ILE A 33 -5.46 3.49 -3.23
C ILE A 33 -5.02 2.41 -2.24
N GLY A 34 -5.28 1.14 -2.59
CA GLY A 34 -4.68 -0.02 -1.96
C GLY A 34 -3.50 -0.52 -2.80
N CYS A 35 -2.46 -1.00 -2.16
CA CYS A 35 -1.32 -1.63 -2.81
C CYS A 35 -0.99 -2.94 -2.08
N GLY A 36 -0.97 -4.06 -2.81
CA GLY A 36 -0.57 -5.36 -2.30
C GLY A 36 0.66 -5.87 -3.05
N LEU A 37 1.73 -6.18 -2.30
CA LEU A 37 2.95 -6.73 -2.88
C LEU A 37 3.17 -8.16 -2.41
N ASN A 38 3.42 -9.03 -3.38
CA ASN A 38 3.79 -10.41 -3.14
C ASN A 38 4.97 -10.81 -4.01
N SER A 39 5.90 -11.55 -3.45
CA SER A 39 7.05 -12.10 -4.15
C SER A 39 6.86 -13.60 -4.37
N GLY A 40 7.11 -14.07 -5.58
CA GLY A 40 6.94 -15.47 -5.92
C GLY A 40 7.17 -15.76 -7.41
N ARG A 41 7.16 -17.02 -7.78
CA ARG A 41 7.31 -17.43 -9.18
C ARG A 41 6.02 -17.17 -9.95
N ALA A 42 6.14 -16.57 -11.14
CA ALA A 42 5.05 -16.37 -12.07
C ALA A 42 5.49 -16.73 -13.49
N THR A 43 4.55 -17.15 -14.32
CA THR A 43 4.77 -17.36 -15.75
C THR A 43 4.37 -16.07 -16.47
N CYS A 44 5.28 -15.46 -17.20
CA CYS A 44 5.04 -14.25 -17.97
C CYS A 44 5.15 -14.54 -19.46
N GLY A 45 4.24 -13.99 -20.24
CA GLY A 45 4.24 -14.17 -21.70
C GLY A 45 3.06 -13.51 -22.37
N ILE A 46 3.03 -13.64 -23.69
CA ILE A 46 1.90 -13.19 -24.52
C ILE A 46 0.83 -14.28 -24.45
N MET A 47 -0.34 -13.92 -23.97
CA MET A 47 -1.49 -14.84 -23.82
C MET A 47 -2.74 -14.19 -24.37
N GLY A 48 -3.63 -15.00 -24.93
CA GLY A 48 -4.90 -14.52 -25.48
C GLY A 48 -5.43 -15.41 -26.60
N SER A 49 -6.42 -14.89 -27.31
CA SER A 49 -6.95 -15.46 -28.54
C SER A 49 -6.25 -14.87 -29.76
N GLU A 50 -6.56 -15.42 -30.97
CA GLU A 50 -6.06 -14.87 -32.24
C GLU A 50 -6.43 -13.38 -32.44
N ASP A 51 -7.57 -12.96 -31.89
CA ASP A 51 -8.08 -11.58 -32.02
C ASP A 51 -7.53 -10.62 -30.94
N LYS A 52 -7.08 -11.14 -29.81
CA LYS A 52 -6.59 -10.31 -28.70
C LYS A 52 -5.48 -11.01 -27.94
N MET A 53 -4.28 -10.48 -28.08
CA MET A 53 -3.08 -10.92 -27.40
C MET A 53 -2.61 -9.86 -26.39
N GLU A 54 -2.34 -10.27 -25.14
CA GLU A 54 -1.82 -9.38 -24.10
C GLU A 54 -0.60 -10.01 -23.44
N TYR A 55 0.42 -9.19 -23.16
CA TYR A 55 1.52 -9.63 -22.32
C TYR A 55 1.06 -9.60 -20.85
N THR A 56 1.04 -10.73 -20.21
CA THR A 56 0.52 -10.88 -18.86
C THR A 56 1.34 -11.87 -18.02
N ALA A 57 1.10 -11.85 -16.72
CA ALA A 57 1.67 -12.77 -15.76
C ALA A 57 0.56 -13.62 -15.13
N ILE A 58 0.77 -14.91 -15.04
CA ILE A 58 -0.13 -15.86 -14.37
C ILE A 58 0.62 -16.69 -13.33
N GLY A 59 -0.09 -17.11 -12.31
CA GLY A 59 0.42 -17.98 -11.26
C GLY A 59 -0.17 -17.65 -9.88
N ASP A 60 0.06 -18.55 -8.93
CA ASP A 60 -0.42 -18.38 -7.55
C ASP A 60 0.12 -17.10 -6.91
N ALA A 61 1.36 -16.74 -7.22
CA ALA A 61 1.97 -15.51 -6.73
C ALA A 61 1.22 -14.25 -7.18
N VAL A 62 0.74 -14.23 -8.43
CA VAL A 62 -0.04 -13.11 -8.99
C VAL A 62 -1.42 -13.04 -8.34
N ASN A 63 -2.10 -14.17 -8.20
CA ASN A 63 -3.38 -14.25 -7.52
C ASN A 63 -3.28 -13.83 -6.05
N PHE A 64 -2.19 -14.20 -5.38
CA PHE A 64 -1.96 -13.83 -3.99
C PHE A 64 -1.67 -12.32 -3.84
N ALA A 65 -0.93 -11.71 -4.79
CA ALA A 65 -0.76 -10.25 -4.81
C ALA A 65 -2.10 -9.50 -4.90
N SER A 66 -3.02 -9.97 -5.76
CA SER A 66 -4.37 -9.39 -5.87
C SER A 66 -5.19 -9.52 -4.59
N ARG A 67 -5.10 -10.68 -3.91
CA ARG A 67 -5.75 -10.87 -2.60
C ARG A 67 -5.13 -9.98 -1.52
N THR A 68 -3.81 -9.80 -1.54
CA THR A 68 -3.10 -8.90 -0.63
C THR A 68 -3.56 -7.45 -0.82
N GLU A 69 -3.73 -7.01 -2.07
CA GLU A 69 -4.29 -5.68 -2.35
C GLU A 69 -5.69 -5.53 -1.75
N SER A 70 -6.58 -6.47 -2.02
CA SER A 70 -7.96 -6.44 -1.51
C SER A 70 -8.04 -6.49 0.03
N SER A 71 -7.03 -7.04 0.68
CA SER A 71 -6.91 -7.10 2.14
C SER A 71 -6.53 -5.76 2.80
N ASN A 72 -6.09 -4.75 2.03
CA ASN A 72 -5.81 -3.42 2.59
C ASN A 72 -7.03 -2.83 3.32
N LYS A 73 -8.22 -2.97 2.74
CA LYS A 73 -9.44 -2.40 3.32
C LYS A 73 -9.79 -3.02 4.68
N PRO A 74 -9.92 -4.35 4.84
CA PRO A 74 -10.18 -4.98 6.13
C PRO A 74 -9.02 -4.82 7.13
N CYS A 75 -7.79 -4.71 6.67
CA CYS A 75 -6.62 -4.49 7.54
C CYS A 75 -6.42 -3.02 7.94
N GLY A 76 -7.19 -2.09 7.37
CA GLY A 76 -7.05 -0.67 7.63
C GLY A 76 -5.66 -0.15 7.23
N THR A 77 -5.22 -0.51 6.01
CA THR A 77 -3.91 -0.15 5.46
C THR A 77 -4.06 0.44 4.05
N ASP A 78 -2.99 0.98 3.52
CA ASP A 78 -2.87 1.43 2.14
C ASP A 78 -1.84 0.60 1.35
N ILE A 79 -0.82 0.08 2.04
CA ILE A 79 0.23 -0.75 1.44
C ILE A 79 0.44 -1.97 2.33
N LEU A 80 0.21 -3.16 1.77
CA LEU A 80 0.48 -4.44 2.40
C LEU A 80 1.56 -5.20 1.65
N ILE A 81 2.44 -5.85 2.37
CA ILE A 81 3.36 -6.85 1.85
C ILE A 81 3.07 -8.22 2.48
N THR A 82 3.27 -9.27 1.72
CA THR A 82 3.14 -10.64 2.21
C THR A 82 4.35 -11.07 3.02
N GLU A 83 4.22 -12.14 3.78
CA GLU A 83 5.33 -12.76 4.52
C GLU A 83 6.45 -13.22 3.57
N ASP A 84 6.13 -13.72 2.38
CA ASP A 84 7.11 -14.07 1.35
C ASP A 84 7.96 -12.85 0.94
N THR A 85 7.30 -11.70 0.68
CA THR A 85 8.01 -10.46 0.33
C THR A 85 8.84 -9.95 1.50
N TYR A 86 8.25 -9.95 2.70
CA TYR A 86 8.93 -9.57 3.92
C TYR A 86 10.19 -10.40 4.16
N ASN A 87 10.11 -11.73 4.01
CA ASN A 87 11.23 -12.63 4.18
C ASN A 87 12.38 -12.45 3.19
N LEU A 88 12.08 -11.94 1.99
CA LEU A 88 13.10 -11.61 0.99
C LEU A 88 13.79 -10.26 1.25
N LEU A 89 13.11 -9.37 1.96
CA LEU A 89 13.65 -8.04 2.29
C LEU A 89 14.47 -8.04 3.57
N LYS A 90 14.24 -9.02 4.44
CA LYS A 90 14.95 -9.11 5.72
C LYS A 90 16.34 -9.69 5.51
N ASP A 91 17.38 -8.92 5.78
CA ASP A 91 18.72 -9.43 6.03
C ASP A 91 19.07 -9.27 7.52
N ASP A 92 18.62 -8.17 8.17
CA ASP A 92 18.81 -7.94 9.59
C ASP A 92 17.56 -7.33 10.24
N PHE A 93 17.06 -8.00 11.29
CA PHE A 93 15.89 -7.55 12.04
C PHE A 93 16.26 -6.86 13.33
N ILE A 94 15.67 -5.69 13.54
CA ILE A 94 15.47 -5.13 14.87
C ILE A 94 13.98 -5.14 15.15
N LYS A 95 13.52 -6.08 16.00
CA LYS A 95 12.14 -6.08 16.50
C LYS A 95 12.03 -5.00 17.57
N ASN A 96 11.20 -3.99 17.33
CA ASN A 96 10.84 -3.01 18.33
C ASN A 96 9.66 -3.52 19.17
N GLU A 97 9.53 -3.04 20.42
CA GLU A 97 8.56 -3.52 21.43
C GLU A 97 7.08 -3.41 21.00
N SER A 98 6.78 -2.78 19.87
CA SER A 98 5.42 -2.44 19.39
C SER A 98 4.98 -3.21 18.13
N ASN A 99 5.43 -4.44 17.90
CA ASN A 99 5.17 -5.20 16.67
C ASN A 99 5.64 -4.51 15.36
N ASN A 100 6.43 -3.46 15.47
CA ASN A 100 7.10 -2.80 14.36
C ASN A 100 8.42 -3.50 14.05
N TYR A 101 8.70 -3.67 12.78
CA TYR A 101 9.93 -4.25 12.29
C TYR A 101 10.59 -3.26 11.35
N SER A 102 11.88 -2.95 11.63
CA SER A 102 12.70 -2.21 10.70
C SER A 102 13.43 -3.21 9.81
N ILE A 103 13.26 -3.07 8.51
CA ILE A 103 13.99 -3.82 7.51
C ILE A 103 15.19 -2.98 7.11
N LYS A 104 16.39 -3.42 7.49
CA LYS A 104 17.65 -2.93 6.96
C LYS A 104 18.24 -4.03 6.11
N ASN A 105 18.53 -3.70 4.87
CA ASN A 105 19.17 -4.59 3.92
C ASN A 105 20.37 -3.84 3.35
N GLU A 106 21.52 -4.50 3.26
CA GLU A 106 22.75 -3.88 2.72
C GLU A 106 22.56 -3.35 1.29
N ASN A 107 21.59 -3.92 0.55
CA ASN A 107 21.24 -3.50 -0.80
C ASN A 107 20.19 -2.38 -0.85
N LEU A 108 19.63 -1.97 0.30
CA LEU A 108 18.69 -0.86 0.40
C LEU A 108 19.40 0.37 0.97
N GLU A 109 19.34 1.48 0.25
CA GLU A 109 19.88 2.76 0.74
C GLU A 109 19.13 3.26 1.99
N ASN A 110 17.91 2.74 2.25
CA ASN A 110 17.00 3.27 3.24
C ASN A 110 16.38 2.17 4.10
N GLU A 111 16.15 2.47 5.36
CA GLU A 111 15.40 1.64 6.29
C GLU A 111 13.89 1.70 5.93
N ILE A 112 13.24 0.52 5.90
CA ILE A 112 11.79 0.41 5.73
C ILE A 112 11.18 -0.03 7.05
N ILE A 113 10.22 0.75 7.56
CA ILE A 113 9.46 0.40 8.77
C ILE A 113 8.16 -0.28 8.34
N VAL A 114 7.93 -1.49 8.85
CA VAL A 114 6.69 -2.26 8.64
C VAL A 114 6.10 -2.69 9.98
N GLU A 115 4.78 -2.89 10.03
CA GLU A 115 4.08 -3.38 11.21
C GLU A 115 3.30 -4.64 10.84
N MET A 116 3.46 -5.70 11.64
CA MET A 116 2.72 -6.93 11.44
C MET A 116 1.23 -6.72 11.73
N ILE A 117 0.37 -7.12 10.82
CA ILE A 117 -1.07 -7.09 11.03
C ILE A 117 -1.45 -8.25 11.97
N PRO A 118 -2.21 -7.98 13.05
CA PRO A 118 -2.52 -8.97 14.10
C PRO A 118 -3.64 -9.93 13.67
N VAL A 119 -3.58 -10.41 12.40
CA VAL A 119 -4.51 -11.38 11.83
C VAL A 119 -3.72 -12.35 10.97
N GLU A 120 -3.97 -13.64 11.13
CA GLU A 120 -3.44 -14.68 10.27
C GLU A 120 -4.37 -14.94 9.09
N PHE A 121 -3.76 -15.18 7.94
CA PHE A 121 -4.46 -15.43 6.69
C PHE A 121 -4.21 -16.88 6.26
N GLU A 122 -5.26 -17.65 6.14
CA GLU A 122 -5.16 -18.99 5.56
C GLU A 122 -4.95 -18.90 4.05
N VAL A 123 -3.78 -19.30 3.58
CA VAL A 123 -3.42 -19.32 2.17
C VAL A 123 -3.39 -20.76 1.66
N LYS A 124 -4.24 -21.07 0.68
CA LYS A 124 -4.30 -22.39 0.07
C LYS A 124 -2.93 -22.86 -0.40
N GLY A 125 -2.46 -23.98 0.13
CA GLY A 125 -1.17 -24.57 -0.20
C GLY A 125 0.04 -23.99 0.54
N LYS A 126 -0.15 -22.96 1.38
CA LYS A 126 0.92 -22.34 2.18
C LYS A 126 0.65 -22.35 3.69
N GLY A 127 -0.62 -22.62 4.11
CA GLY A 127 -1.04 -22.50 5.51
C GLY A 127 -1.24 -21.06 5.98
N ALA A 128 -1.19 -20.85 7.29
CA ALA A 128 -1.32 -19.54 7.90
C ALA A 128 -0.15 -18.61 7.52
N GLN A 129 -0.45 -17.41 7.10
CA GLN A 129 0.51 -16.38 6.68
C GLN A 129 0.20 -15.06 7.36
N HIS A 130 1.24 -14.26 7.62
CA HIS A 130 1.09 -12.89 8.10
C HIS A 130 1.21 -11.87 6.98
N PHE A 131 0.50 -10.75 7.15
CA PHE A 131 0.68 -9.55 6.35
C PHE A 131 1.37 -8.47 7.17
N TYR A 132 2.11 -7.62 6.48
CA TYR A 132 2.81 -6.48 7.10
C TYR A 132 2.37 -5.21 6.40
N GLY A 133 1.85 -4.25 7.18
CA GLY A 133 1.54 -2.91 6.71
C GLY A 133 2.83 -2.10 6.59
N VAL A 134 3.05 -1.48 5.45
CA VAL A 134 4.20 -0.58 5.26
C VAL A 134 3.93 0.74 5.97
N VAL A 135 4.71 1.03 6.99
CA VAL A 135 4.58 2.25 7.79
C VAL A 135 5.28 3.42 7.10
N ASN A 136 6.59 3.34 6.90
CA ASN A 136 7.40 4.43 6.38
C ASN A 136 8.76 3.95 5.84
N MET A 137 9.43 4.87 5.15
CA MET A 137 10.83 4.75 4.72
C MET A 137 11.56 6.06 5.11
N PRO A 138 12.08 6.18 6.36
CA PRO A 138 12.61 7.44 6.89
C PRO A 138 13.72 8.09 6.07
N GLY A 139 14.56 7.29 5.41
CA GLY A 139 15.64 7.77 4.56
C GLY A 139 15.22 8.15 3.13
N PHE A 140 13.93 8.05 2.78
CA PHE A 140 13.49 8.35 1.43
C PHE A 140 13.55 9.84 1.14
N ASP A 141 14.42 10.22 0.19
CA ASP A 141 14.54 11.60 -0.28
C ASP A 141 13.61 11.85 -1.46
N ILE A 142 12.44 12.41 -1.16
CA ILE A 142 11.42 12.70 -2.17
C ILE A 142 11.87 13.81 -3.15
N GLN A 143 12.72 14.74 -2.70
CA GLN A 143 13.24 15.80 -3.57
C GLN A 143 14.15 15.20 -4.63
N LYS A 144 15.10 14.36 -4.22
CA LYS A 144 15.99 13.63 -5.14
C LYS A 144 15.21 12.77 -6.12
N PHE A 145 14.12 12.13 -5.65
CA PHE A 145 13.24 11.31 -6.49
C PHE A 145 12.58 12.11 -7.61
N PHE A 146 12.05 13.31 -7.30
CA PHE A 146 11.37 14.15 -8.30
C PHE A 146 12.33 14.96 -9.16
N GLN A 147 13.53 15.30 -8.68
CA GLN A 147 14.55 16.01 -9.48
C GLN A 147 14.99 15.27 -10.76
N GLN A 148 14.74 13.98 -10.84
CA GLN A 148 15.03 13.19 -12.06
C GLN A 148 14.04 13.46 -13.20
N GLY A 149 12.93 14.16 -12.96
CA GLY A 149 11.88 14.37 -13.96
C GLY A 149 11.36 15.80 -14.08
N GLU A 150 11.47 16.65 -13.05
CA GLU A 150 10.95 18.02 -13.06
C GLU A 150 12.01 19.03 -12.59
N PRO A 151 12.19 20.16 -13.31
CA PRO A 151 13.26 21.12 -13.01
C PRO A 151 13.08 21.89 -11.71
N GLU A 152 11.87 22.02 -11.18
CA GLU A 152 11.56 22.74 -9.93
C GLU A 152 10.50 21.99 -9.13
N PHE A 153 10.92 21.01 -8.32
CA PHE A 153 10.02 20.39 -7.36
C PHE A 153 10.00 21.22 -6.06
N VAL A 154 8.87 21.85 -5.79
CA VAL A 154 8.60 22.50 -4.50
C VAL A 154 7.82 21.50 -3.63
N PRO A 155 8.40 21.01 -2.53
CA PRO A 155 7.72 20.07 -1.66
C PRO A 155 6.52 20.74 -0.97
N ASP A 156 5.40 20.02 -0.90
CA ASP A 156 4.28 20.38 -0.06
C ASP A 156 4.53 19.86 1.35
N GLU A 157 4.74 20.76 2.31
CA GLU A 157 5.13 20.43 3.69
C GLU A 157 4.09 19.51 4.39
N ASP A 158 2.80 19.71 4.13
CA ASP A 158 1.77 18.85 4.71
C ASP A 158 1.83 17.41 4.13
N CYS A 159 2.17 17.29 2.85
CA CYS A 159 2.28 15.98 2.20
C CYS A 159 3.59 15.27 2.56
N LEU A 160 4.65 16.00 2.95
CA LEU A 160 5.90 15.40 3.42
C LEU A 160 5.73 14.59 4.71
N LYS A 161 4.72 14.92 5.53
CA LYS A 161 4.35 14.12 6.72
C LYS A 161 3.97 12.67 6.39
N ALA A 162 3.70 12.37 5.15
CA ALA A 162 3.39 11.02 4.67
C ALA A 162 4.63 10.15 4.42
N VAL A 163 5.81 10.74 4.34
CA VAL A 163 7.07 10.08 3.95
C VAL A 163 8.26 10.74 4.65
N GLY A 164 9.40 10.06 4.63
CA GLY A 164 10.66 10.61 5.12
C GLY A 164 10.82 10.56 6.64
N PRO A 165 11.80 11.29 7.20
CA PRO A 165 12.19 11.18 8.61
C PRO A 165 11.10 11.60 9.58
N ASP A 166 10.26 12.57 9.21
CA ASP A 166 9.14 13.07 10.01
C ASP A 166 7.82 12.34 9.73
N GLY A 167 7.85 11.30 8.91
CA GLY A 167 6.69 10.48 8.57
C GLY A 167 6.23 9.57 9.71
N PRO A 168 5.15 8.79 9.48
CA PRO A 168 4.55 7.93 10.50
C PRO A 168 5.56 6.90 11.04
N LYS A 169 5.41 6.55 12.32
CA LYS A 169 6.26 5.59 13.02
C LYS A 169 5.53 4.26 13.30
N ASN A 170 4.22 4.21 13.13
CA ASN A 170 3.38 3.03 13.30
C ASN A 170 2.11 3.13 12.44
N MET A 171 1.36 2.02 12.32
CA MET A 171 0.15 1.97 11.51
C MET A 171 -0.99 2.86 12.05
N ALA A 172 -1.02 3.15 13.35
CA ALA A 172 -2.01 4.05 13.91
C ALA A 172 -1.83 5.47 13.33
N GLN A 173 -0.60 5.96 13.26
CA GLN A 173 -0.29 7.25 12.64
C GLN A 173 -0.52 7.25 11.12
N VAL A 174 -0.27 6.13 10.42
CA VAL A 174 -0.63 5.99 9.00
C VAL A 174 -2.13 6.13 8.81
N ARG A 175 -2.93 5.46 9.65
CA ARG A 175 -4.40 5.54 9.58
C ARG A 175 -4.91 6.94 9.84
N GLU A 176 -4.40 7.61 10.87
CA GLU A 176 -4.73 9.01 11.17
C GLU A 176 -4.38 9.93 10.00
N LEU A 177 -3.16 9.83 9.48
CA LEU A 177 -2.66 10.65 8.38
C LEU A 177 -3.51 10.53 7.10
N LEU A 178 -3.96 9.31 6.79
CA LEU A 178 -4.71 9.00 5.57
C LEU A 178 -6.23 8.98 5.77
N GLY A 179 -6.72 9.21 7.00
CA GLY A 179 -8.14 9.12 7.33
C GLY A 179 -8.70 7.71 7.14
N ILE A 180 -7.89 6.67 7.41
CA ILE A 180 -8.31 5.27 7.33
C ILE A 180 -8.88 4.87 8.69
N PRO A 181 -10.10 4.30 8.77
CA PRO A 181 -10.67 3.86 10.04
C PRO A 181 -9.84 2.72 10.63
N VAL A 182 -9.77 2.70 11.97
CA VAL A 182 -9.16 1.57 12.70
C VAL A 182 -10.04 0.34 12.51
N PRO A 183 -9.50 -0.78 12.01
CA PRO A 183 -10.28 -2.00 11.83
C PRO A 183 -10.55 -2.68 13.18
N ASP A 184 -11.70 -3.35 13.25
CA ASP A 184 -12.02 -4.28 14.34
C ASP A 184 -11.45 -5.66 13.96
N PHE A 185 -10.23 -5.95 14.37
CA PHE A 185 -9.54 -7.18 14.03
C PHE A 185 -10.22 -8.46 14.56
N GLU A 186 -11.08 -8.35 15.57
CA GLU A 186 -11.86 -9.49 16.07
C GLU A 186 -12.95 -9.91 15.07
N LYS A 187 -13.39 -8.97 14.22
CA LYS A 187 -14.43 -9.19 13.20
C LYS A 187 -13.86 -9.38 11.79
N VAL A 188 -12.55 -9.23 11.61
CA VAL A 188 -11.92 -9.47 10.32
C VAL A 188 -11.82 -10.98 10.09
N ASN A 189 -12.93 -11.56 9.60
CA ASN A 189 -12.96 -12.95 9.18
C ASN A 189 -12.55 -13.03 7.70
N LEU A 190 -11.31 -13.40 7.44
CA LEU A 190 -10.70 -13.42 6.11
C LEU A 190 -10.86 -14.79 5.41
N ASN A 191 -11.90 -15.56 5.79
CA ASN A 191 -12.22 -16.81 5.14
C ASN A 191 -12.51 -16.63 3.64
N GLU A 192 -11.89 -17.46 2.82
CA GLU A 192 -11.98 -17.43 1.34
C GLU A 192 -13.42 -17.42 0.78
N GLU A 193 -14.40 -17.89 1.53
CA GLU A 193 -15.79 -17.97 1.08
C GLU A 193 -16.50 -16.62 1.09
N GLU A 194 -16.23 -15.73 2.05
CA GLU A 194 -16.82 -14.39 2.09
C GLU A 194 -16.21 -13.44 1.05
N ASN A 195 -14.94 -13.60 0.72
CA ASN A 195 -14.32 -12.86 -0.37
C ASN A 195 -14.86 -13.24 -1.76
N LYS A 196 -15.37 -14.46 -1.95
CA LYS A 196 -16.08 -14.86 -3.18
C LYS A 196 -17.45 -14.19 -3.32
N ILE A 197 -18.09 -13.85 -2.22
CA ILE A 197 -19.44 -13.21 -2.22
C ILE A 197 -19.32 -11.71 -2.50
N GLN A 198 -18.26 -11.03 -2.10
CA GLN A 198 -18.06 -9.59 -2.39
C GLN A 198 -17.63 -9.31 -3.83
N ILE A 199 -17.06 -10.25 -4.54
CA ILE A 199 -16.69 -10.12 -5.97
C ILE A 199 -17.90 -10.36 -6.89
N LYS A 200 -19.04 -10.86 -6.38
CA LYS A 200 -20.26 -11.12 -7.15
C LYS A 200 -21.35 -10.04 -7.00
N LYS A 201 -21.04 -8.92 -6.41
CA LYS A 201 -21.87 -7.71 -6.41
C LYS A 201 -21.02 -6.56 -6.96
#